data_e8816feb50de5e94d246a1a23a60c321
#
_entry.id   e8816feb50de5e94d246a1a23a60c321
#
_cell.length_a   1.000
_cell.length_b   1.000
_cell.length_c   1.000
_cell.angle_alpha   90.00
_cell.angle_beta   90.00
_cell.angle_gamma   90.00
#
_symmetry.space_group_name_H-M   'P 1'
#
loop_
_entity.id
_entity.type
_entity.pdbx_description
1 polymer ?
#
loop_
_entity_poly.entity_id
_entity_poly.type
_entity_poly.pdbx_seq_one_letter_code
_entity_poly.pdbx_strand_id
1 'polypeptide(L)'
;AAFALPAVLLIQWSLSPEAQATIDSRFFGFIWNSGILAASSATGGVLIGLPIAYLASRRPTMLNLGCLQAAYAGYVLPGPVAALAVLVLFTKLAPVVYGSVLILIVAYVIHFLPAGLQSLEPALQHMSPNLEEVARTLGLGMRDTWRRVTLPLIRNGFVVAWVLIFLQTIKELPATLLLRPVGFDTLAIRVWME
;
A
#
# COMPACT_ATOMS: atom_id res chain seq x y z
N ALA A 1 12.79 10.05 27.32
CA ALA A 1 12.09 9.26 28.35
C ALA A 1 10.78 8.64 27.82
N ALA A 2 9.94 9.38 27.09
CA ALA A 2 8.62 8.89 26.62
C ALA A 2 8.68 7.69 25.65
N PHE A 3 9.73 7.54 24.87
CA PHE A 3 9.90 6.42 23.93
C PHE A 3 10.73 5.27 24.52
N ALA A 4 11.71 5.61 25.36
CA ALA A 4 12.65 4.61 25.89
C ALA A 4 11.95 3.63 26.85
N LEU A 5 11.05 4.09 27.69
CA LEU A 5 10.35 3.26 28.68
C LEU A 5 9.43 2.21 28.02
N PRO A 6 8.54 2.54 27.08
CA PRO A 6 7.80 1.53 26.33
C PRO A 6 8.69 0.55 25.57
N ALA A 7 9.78 1.03 24.97
CA ALA A 7 10.70 0.17 24.23
C ALA A 7 11.40 -0.86 25.13
N VAL A 8 11.87 -0.44 26.32
CA VAL A 8 12.49 -1.35 27.30
C VAL A 8 11.50 -2.38 27.81
N LEU A 9 10.25 -1.98 28.11
CA LEU A 9 9.20 -2.91 28.56
C LEU A 9 8.87 -3.93 27.48
N LEU A 10 8.74 -3.50 26.21
CA LEU A 10 8.48 -4.42 25.10
C LEU A 10 9.63 -5.41 24.89
N ILE A 11 10.88 -4.96 25.03
CA ILE A 11 12.05 -5.84 24.96
C ILE A 11 12.03 -6.85 26.13
N GLN A 12 11.76 -6.39 27.35
CA GLN A 12 11.67 -7.29 28.50
C GLN A 12 10.57 -8.34 28.32
N TRP A 13 9.39 -7.95 27.86
CA TRP A 13 8.30 -8.90 27.61
C TRP A 13 8.63 -9.86 26.48
N SER A 14 9.28 -9.41 25.41
CA SER A 14 9.68 -10.30 24.30
C SER A 14 10.73 -11.36 24.73
N LEU A 15 11.48 -11.11 25.78
CA LEU A 15 12.47 -12.04 26.33
C LEU A 15 11.87 -12.95 27.43
N SER A 16 10.59 -12.77 27.79
CA SER A 16 9.94 -13.63 28.78
C SER A 16 9.76 -15.05 28.25
N PRO A 17 9.84 -16.09 29.13
CA PRO A 17 9.62 -17.49 28.72
C PRO A 17 8.23 -17.72 28.09
N GLU A 18 7.23 -16.97 28.54
CA GLU A 18 5.86 -17.03 28.04
C GLU A 18 5.77 -16.51 26.60
N ALA A 19 6.44 -15.39 26.28
CA ALA A 19 6.49 -14.87 24.91
C ALA A 19 7.26 -15.82 23.96
N GLN A 20 8.31 -16.48 24.46
CA GLN A 20 9.06 -17.46 23.67
C GLN A 20 8.25 -18.74 23.41
N ALA A 21 7.40 -19.15 24.33
CA ALA A 21 6.50 -20.30 24.14
C ALA A 21 5.40 -20.01 23.10
N THR A 22 5.08 -18.74 22.86
CA THR A 22 4.09 -18.29 21.84
C THR A 22 4.65 -18.35 20.41
N ILE A 23 5.99 -18.41 20.24
CA ILE A 23 6.65 -18.54 18.93
C ILE A 23 6.60 -20.02 18.51
N ASP A 24 5.43 -20.44 18.03
CA ASP A 24 5.21 -21.75 17.40
C ASP A 24 5.61 -21.71 15.90
N SER A 25 5.71 -22.87 15.27
CA SER A 25 5.96 -23.03 13.82
C SER A 25 4.96 -22.25 12.96
N ARG A 26 3.73 -22.07 13.45
CA ARG A 26 2.67 -21.27 12.82
C ARG A 26 2.98 -19.77 12.78
N PHE A 27 3.78 -19.25 13.72
CA PHE A 27 4.14 -17.85 13.80
C PHE A 27 4.86 -17.37 12.53
N PHE A 28 5.76 -18.17 11.99
CA PHE A 28 6.42 -17.88 10.71
C PHE A 28 5.43 -17.82 9.54
N GLY A 29 4.36 -18.61 9.58
CA GLY A 29 3.27 -18.55 8.61
C GLY A 29 2.53 -17.21 8.65
N PHE A 30 2.28 -16.65 9.84
CA PHE A 30 1.63 -15.34 9.99
C PHE A 30 2.51 -14.20 9.49
N ILE A 31 3.83 -14.26 9.77
CA ILE A 31 4.81 -13.30 9.21
C ILE A 31 4.78 -13.35 7.68
N TRP A 32 4.82 -14.54 7.11
CA TRP A 32 4.83 -14.75 5.67
C TRP A 32 3.56 -14.24 5.00
N ASN A 33 2.40 -14.57 5.55
CA ASN A 33 1.11 -14.09 5.07
C ASN A 33 1.02 -12.56 5.12
N SER A 34 1.42 -11.95 6.24
CA SER A 34 1.45 -10.50 6.39
C SER A 34 2.40 -9.84 5.40
N GLY A 35 3.60 -10.43 5.21
CA GLY A 35 4.61 -9.93 4.29
C GLY A 35 4.15 -9.97 2.84
N ILE A 36 3.60 -11.10 2.38
CA ILE A 36 3.07 -11.24 1.01
C ILE A 36 1.89 -10.29 0.79
N LEU A 37 0.96 -10.22 1.73
CA LEU A 37 -0.21 -9.35 1.64
C LEU A 37 0.21 -7.89 1.54
N ALA A 38 1.12 -7.45 2.42
CA ALA A 38 1.62 -6.08 2.42
C ALA A 38 2.43 -5.76 1.14
N ALA A 39 3.31 -6.67 0.71
CA ALA A 39 4.10 -6.48 -0.52
C ALA A 39 3.23 -6.44 -1.78
N SER A 40 2.23 -7.32 -1.87
CA SER A 40 1.30 -7.35 -3.00
C SER A 40 0.45 -6.08 -3.06
N SER A 41 -0.06 -5.62 -1.91
CA SER A 41 -0.85 -4.38 -1.81
C SER A 41 0.00 -3.15 -2.10
N ALA A 42 1.23 -3.08 -1.59
CA ALA A 42 2.16 -1.99 -1.87
C ALA A 42 2.51 -1.92 -3.36
N THR A 43 2.80 -3.07 -3.97
CA THR A 43 3.09 -3.14 -5.40
C THR A 43 1.89 -2.73 -6.24
N GLY A 44 0.70 -3.25 -5.93
CA GLY A 44 -0.54 -2.86 -6.61
C GLY A 44 -0.86 -1.37 -6.44
N GLY A 45 -0.71 -0.84 -5.22
CA GLY A 45 -0.93 0.57 -4.93
C GLY A 45 0.01 1.50 -5.69
N VAL A 46 1.30 1.16 -5.77
CA VAL A 46 2.27 1.97 -6.53
C VAL A 46 2.04 1.84 -8.04
N LEU A 47 1.73 0.64 -8.55
CA LEU A 47 1.42 0.44 -9.98
C LEU A 47 0.20 1.24 -10.44
N ILE A 48 -0.81 1.41 -9.58
CA ILE A 48 -2.01 2.22 -9.86
C ILE A 48 -1.75 3.69 -9.57
N GLY A 49 -1.10 4.02 -8.45
CA GLY A 49 -0.84 5.39 -8.04
C GLY A 49 0.10 6.15 -8.96
N LEU A 50 1.12 5.46 -9.48
CA LEU A 50 2.13 6.09 -10.34
C LEU A 50 1.55 6.69 -11.63
N PRO A 51 0.74 5.98 -12.44
CA PRO A 51 0.09 6.60 -13.61
C PRO A 51 -0.88 7.73 -13.23
N ILE A 52 -1.62 7.60 -12.12
CA ILE A 52 -2.54 8.65 -11.65
C ILE A 52 -1.75 9.92 -11.31
N ALA A 53 -0.71 9.82 -10.49
CA ALA A 53 0.13 10.95 -10.10
C ALA A 53 0.86 11.56 -11.33
N TYR A 54 1.36 10.71 -12.23
CA TYR A 54 2.05 11.14 -13.44
C TYR A 54 1.11 11.93 -14.38
N LEU A 55 -0.07 11.40 -14.67
CA LEU A 55 -1.04 12.08 -15.54
C LEU A 55 -1.55 13.38 -14.93
N ALA A 56 -1.82 13.40 -13.63
CA ALA A 56 -2.23 14.61 -12.93
C ALA A 56 -1.12 15.69 -12.95
N SER A 57 0.15 15.28 -12.79
CA SER A 57 1.30 16.18 -12.80
C SER A 57 1.65 16.71 -14.21
N ARG A 58 1.60 15.85 -15.25
CA ARG A 58 2.04 16.21 -16.62
C ARG A 58 0.91 16.72 -17.52
N ARG A 59 -0.31 16.32 -17.26
CA ARG A 59 -1.50 16.70 -18.02
C ARG A 59 -2.65 16.99 -17.06
N PRO A 60 -2.69 18.16 -16.40
CA PRO A 60 -3.71 18.52 -15.42
C PRO A 60 -5.06 18.82 -16.10
N THR A 61 -5.70 17.78 -16.65
CA THR A 61 -7.08 17.89 -17.16
C THR A 61 -8.05 17.67 -16.00
N MET A 62 -9.30 18.12 -16.15
CA MET A 62 -10.34 17.90 -15.15
C MET A 62 -10.50 16.40 -14.81
N LEU A 63 -10.38 15.53 -15.81
CA LEU A 63 -10.48 14.09 -15.62
C LEU A 63 -9.30 13.55 -14.77
N ASN A 64 -8.05 13.93 -15.09
CA ASN A 64 -6.88 13.46 -14.37
C ASN A 64 -6.84 13.96 -12.92
N LEU A 65 -7.23 15.22 -12.72
CA LEU A 65 -7.37 15.79 -11.38
C LEU A 65 -8.52 15.14 -10.63
N GLY A 66 -9.63 14.84 -11.28
CA GLY A 66 -10.76 14.11 -10.70
C GLY A 66 -10.37 12.68 -10.27
N CYS A 67 -9.60 11.96 -11.09
CA CYS A 67 -9.06 10.65 -10.72
C CYS A 67 -8.13 10.73 -9.50
N LEU A 68 -7.29 11.76 -9.44
CA LEU A 68 -6.41 11.99 -8.29
C LEU A 68 -7.23 12.26 -7.02
N GLN A 69 -8.23 13.13 -7.09
CA GLN A 69 -9.12 13.42 -5.95
C GLN A 69 -9.92 12.19 -5.52
N ALA A 70 -10.42 11.39 -6.47
CA ALA A 70 -11.09 10.14 -6.17
C ALA A 70 -10.16 9.13 -5.48
N ALA A 71 -8.90 9.09 -5.89
CA ALA A 71 -7.90 8.24 -5.23
C ALA A 71 -7.66 8.64 -3.76
N TYR A 72 -7.69 9.95 -3.44
CA TYR A 72 -7.57 10.43 -2.07
C TYR A 72 -8.81 10.13 -1.20
N ALA A 73 -9.96 9.85 -1.80
CA ALA A 73 -11.17 9.49 -1.05
C ALA A 73 -11.00 8.23 -0.19
N GLY A 74 -10.03 7.36 -0.51
CA GLY A 74 -9.68 6.20 0.30
C GLY A 74 -9.32 6.53 1.74
N TYR A 75 -8.73 7.70 2.02
CA TYR A 75 -8.42 8.13 3.39
C TYR A 75 -9.60 8.69 4.18
N VAL A 76 -10.64 9.12 3.50
CA VAL A 76 -11.82 9.69 4.17
C VAL A 76 -12.63 8.60 4.87
N LEU A 77 -12.58 7.38 4.34
CA LEU A 77 -13.34 6.25 4.86
C LEU A 77 -12.54 5.52 5.94
N PRO A 78 -13.14 5.25 7.12
CA PRO A 78 -12.55 4.31 8.07
C PRO A 78 -12.32 2.94 7.42
N GLY A 79 -11.21 2.25 7.78
CA GLY A 79 -10.85 0.95 7.21
C GLY A 79 -11.99 -0.08 7.16
N PRO A 80 -12.79 -0.28 8.25
CA PRO A 80 -13.95 -1.19 8.21
C PRO A 80 -15.00 -0.80 7.17
N VAL A 81 -15.24 0.50 6.97
CA VAL A 81 -16.24 0.98 5.99
C VAL A 81 -15.75 0.74 4.57
N ALA A 82 -14.48 1.01 4.30
CA ALA A 82 -13.86 0.70 3.02
C ALA A 82 -13.90 -0.80 2.72
N ALA A 83 -13.60 -1.64 3.73
CA ALA A 83 -13.69 -3.09 3.61
C ALA A 83 -15.10 -3.58 3.30
N LEU A 84 -16.11 -3.07 4.01
CA LEU A 84 -17.53 -3.39 3.74
C LEU A 84 -17.97 -2.95 2.35
N ALA A 85 -17.56 -1.77 1.89
CA ALA A 85 -17.88 -1.29 0.55
C ALA A 85 -17.28 -2.22 -0.53
N VAL A 86 -16.02 -2.62 -0.36
CA VAL A 86 -15.37 -3.59 -1.26
C VAL A 86 -16.06 -4.95 -1.20
N LEU A 87 -16.43 -5.43 -0.01
CA LEU A 87 -17.17 -6.67 0.18
C LEU A 87 -18.49 -6.67 -0.61
N VAL A 88 -19.32 -5.64 -0.43
CA VAL A 88 -20.61 -5.50 -1.10
C VAL A 88 -20.43 -5.38 -2.62
N LEU A 89 -19.40 -4.65 -3.07
CA LEU A 89 -19.10 -4.51 -4.48
C LEU A 89 -18.77 -5.86 -5.11
N PHE A 90 -17.85 -6.62 -4.51
CA PHE A 90 -17.38 -7.88 -5.07
C PHE A 90 -18.41 -9.02 -4.94
N THR A 91 -19.23 -9.03 -3.90
CA THR A 91 -20.34 -10.00 -3.82
C THR A 91 -21.37 -9.83 -4.95
N LYS A 92 -21.53 -8.60 -5.47
CA LYS A 92 -22.45 -8.32 -6.58
C LYS A 92 -21.80 -8.48 -7.96
N LEU A 93 -20.57 -7.97 -8.14
CA LEU A 93 -19.91 -7.90 -9.44
C LEU A 93 -19.07 -9.14 -9.77
N ALA A 94 -18.44 -9.75 -8.79
CA ALA A 94 -17.53 -10.87 -8.96
C ALA A 94 -17.57 -11.84 -7.78
N PRO A 95 -18.69 -12.57 -7.58
CA PRO A 95 -18.85 -13.47 -6.43
C PRO A 95 -17.80 -14.59 -6.37
N VAL A 96 -17.19 -14.95 -7.50
CA VAL A 96 -16.10 -15.95 -7.58
C VAL A 96 -14.84 -15.52 -6.82
N VAL A 97 -14.61 -14.20 -6.67
CA VAL A 97 -13.44 -13.66 -5.96
C VAL A 97 -13.69 -13.57 -4.45
N TYR A 98 -14.96 -13.69 -4.03
CA TYR A 98 -15.34 -13.64 -2.63
C TYR A 98 -14.65 -14.75 -1.82
N GLY A 99 -14.11 -14.40 -0.65
CA GLY A 99 -13.35 -15.32 0.20
C GLY A 99 -11.93 -15.61 -0.29
N SER A 100 -11.40 -14.84 -1.25
CA SER A 100 -10.01 -14.93 -1.70
C SER A 100 -9.15 -13.81 -1.09
N VAL A 101 -7.83 -14.03 -1.03
CA VAL A 101 -6.85 -13.01 -0.63
C VAL A 101 -6.87 -11.81 -1.57
N LEU A 102 -7.33 -11.99 -2.82
CA LEU A 102 -7.38 -10.91 -3.81
C LEU A 102 -8.31 -9.76 -3.38
N ILE A 103 -9.48 -10.07 -2.78
CA ILE A 103 -10.41 -9.05 -2.31
C ILE A 103 -9.78 -8.19 -1.21
N LEU A 104 -8.97 -8.82 -0.37
CA LEU A 104 -8.24 -8.15 0.71
C LEU A 104 -7.15 -7.23 0.14
N ILE A 105 -6.39 -7.69 -0.87
CA ILE A 105 -5.40 -6.88 -1.58
C ILE A 105 -6.06 -5.66 -2.24
N VAL A 106 -7.18 -5.85 -2.92
CA VAL A 106 -7.91 -4.74 -3.57
C VAL A 106 -8.40 -3.72 -2.55
N ALA A 107 -8.97 -4.19 -1.42
CA ALA A 107 -9.40 -3.30 -0.35
C ALA A 107 -8.25 -2.45 0.20
N TYR A 108 -7.08 -3.06 0.40
CA TYR A 108 -5.89 -2.36 0.88
C TYR A 108 -5.32 -1.40 -0.16
N VAL A 109 -5.29 -1.79 -1.43
CA VAL A 109 -4.87 -0.89 -2.51
C VAL A 109 -5.76 0.35 -2.53
N ILE A 110 -7.07 0.20 -2.50
CA ILE A 110 -8.01 1.34 -2.50
C ILE A 110 -7.81 2.21 -1.24
N HIS A 111 -7.68 1.58 -0.08
CA HIS A 111 -7.60 2.31 1.19
C HIS A 111 -6.27 3.03 1.39
N PHE A 112 -5.15 2.40 0.99
CA PHE A 112 -3.80 2.94 1.21
C PHE A 112 -3.16 3.60 -0.01
N LEU A 113 -3.86 3.66 -1.15
CA LEU A 113 -3.42 4.40 -2.34
C LEU A 113 -3.02 5.85 -2.03
N PRO A 114 -3.77 6.61 -1.20
CA PRO A 114 -3.40 7.97 -0.81
C PRO A 114 -2.02 8.06 -0.15
N ALA A 115 -1.64 7.07 0.67
CA ALA A 115 -0.32 7.05 1.32
C ALA A 115 0.82 7.02 0.28
N GLY A 116 0.65 6.24 -0.78
CA GLY A 116 1.59 6.20 -1.89
C GLY A 116 1.62 7.51 -2.71
N LEU A 117 0.45 8.07 -2.98
CA LEU A 117 0.32 9.32 -3.74
C LEU A 117 1.01 10.49 -3.04
N GLN A 118 0.93 10.59 -1.70
CA GLN A 118 1.63 11.61 -0.91
C GLN A 118 3.15 11.65 -1.13
N SER A 119 3.74 10.55 -1.57
CA SER A 119 5.17 10.49 -1.90
C SER A 119 5.44 10.61 -3.41
N LEU A 120 4.56 10.04 -4.25
CA LEU A 120 4.73 10.05 -5.70
C LEU A 120 4.51 11.45 -6.31
N GLU A 121 3.50 12.18 -5.83
CA GLU A 121 3.19 13.52 -6.36
C GLU A 121 4.34 14.51 -6.17
N PRO A 122 4.90 14.72 -4.96
CA PRO A 122 6.04 15.62 -4.80
C PRO A 122 7.26 15.19 -5.63
N ALA A 123 7.53 13.85 -5.70
CA ALA A 123 8.64 13.35 -6.49
C ALA A 123 8.51 13.72 -7.99
N LEU A 124 7.27 13.68 -8.52
CA LEU A 124 6.98 14.07 -9.89
C LEU A 124 6.97 15.59 -10.08
N GLN A 125 6.49 16.35 -9.08
CA GLN A 125 6.45 17.82 -9.12
C GLN A 125 7.86 18.43 -9.05
N HIS A 126 8.77 17.82 -8.28
CA HIS A 126 10.17 18.28 -8.22
C HIS A 126 10.95 17.98 -9.50
N MET A 127 10.48 17.08 -10.36
CA MET A 127 11.08 16.80 -11.65
C MET A 127 10.57 17.79 -12.70
N SER A 128 11.45 18.62 -13.24
CA SER A 128 11.08 19.57 -14.31
C SER A 128 10.53 18.82 -15.54
N PRO A 129 9.36 19.25 -16.09
CA PRO A 129 8.83 18.70 -17.34
C PRO A 129 9.80 18.83 -18.52
N ASN A 130 10.63 19.88 -18.53
CA ASN A 130 11.61 20.14 -19.59
C ASN A 130 12.60 18.99 -19.78
N LEU A 131 12.90 18.21 -18.73
CA LEU A 131 13.80 17.04 -18.85
C LEU A 131 13.26 15.96 -19.77
N GLU A 132 11.94 15.74 -19.76
CA GLU A 132 11.28 14.81 -20.68
C GLU A 132 11.25 15.36 -22.11
N GLU A 133 11.06 16.68 -22.27
CA GLU A 133 11.08 17.34 -23.57
C GLU A 133 12.47 17.30 -24.20
N VAL A 134 13.51 17.64 -23.44
CA VAL A 134 14.92 17.53 -23.89
C VAL A 134 15.26 16.10 -24.28
N ALA A 135 14.85 15.11 -23.50
CA ALA A 135 15.08 13.72 -23.86
C ALA A 135 14.44 13.34 -25.21
N ARG A 136 13.25 13.86 -25.48
CA ARG A 136 12.55 13.65 -26.78
C ARG A 136 13.22 14.38 -27.93
N THR A 137 13.70 15.60 -27.73
CA THR A 137 14.44 16.34 -28.77
C THR A 137 15.75 15.66 -29.12
N LEU A 138 16.35 14.90 -28.18
CA LEU A 138 17.51 14.04 -28.40
C LEU A 138 17.17 12.69 -29.06
N GLY A 139 15.92 12.51 -29.51
CA GLY A 139 15.49 11.33 -30.25
C GLY A 139 15.02 10.15 -29.38
N LEU A 140 14.89 10.32 -28.05
CA LEU A 140 14.37 9.26 -27.20
C LEU A 140 12.86 9.11 -27.39
N GLY A 141 12.41 7.89 -27.65
CA GLY A 141 10.99 7.56 -27.65
C GLY A 141 10.39 7.66 -26.24
N MET A 142 9.05 7.71 -26.13
CA MET A 142 8.34 7.84 -24.86
C MET A 142 8.74 6.76 -23.83
N ARG A 143 8.88 5.52 -24.26
CA ARG A 143 9.27 4.39 -23.39
C ARG A 143 10.70 4.55 -22.84
N ASP A 144 11.63 5.01 -23.70
CA ASP A 144 13.02 5.21 -23.31
C ASP A 144 13.18 6.43 -22.39
N THR A 145 12.45 7.51 -22.65
CA THR A 145 12.37 8.67 -21.75
C THR A 145 11.88 8.23 -20.37
N TRP A 146 10.82 7.41 -20.32
CA TRP A 146 10.30 6.88 -19.05
C TRP A 146 11.34 6.05 -18.30
N ARG A 147 12.00 5.11 -18.97
CA ARG A 147 12.96 4.18 -18.33
C ARG A 147 14.28 4.83 -17.98
N ARG A 148 14.78 5.77 -18.81
CA ARG A 148 16.12 6.35 -18.65
C ARG A 148 16.14 7.68 -17.93
N VAL A 149 15.03 8.42 -17.92
CA VAL A 149 14.94 9.75 -17.32
C VAL A 149 13.95 9.77 -16.17
N THR A 150 12.66 9.52 -16.44
CA THR A 150 11.61 9.72 -15.45
C THR A 150 11.75 8.76 -14.27
N LEU A 151 11.79 7.45 -14.52
CA LEU A 151 11.84 6.43 -13.46
C LEU A 151 13.06 6.53 -12.54
N PRO A 152 14.30 6.75 -13.04
CA PRO A 152 15.46 6.96 -12.17
C PRO A 152 15.37 8.19 -11.30
N LEU A 153 14.78 9.29 -11.82
CA LEU A 153 14.64 10.53 -11.07
C LEU A 153 13.61 10.43 -9.93
N ILE A 154 12.51 9.70 -10.14
CA ILE A 154 11.45 9.55 -9.13
C ILE A 154 11.64 8.30 -8.26
N ARG A 155 12.72 7.52 -8.44
CA ARG A 155 12.93 6.24 -7.74
C ARG A 155 12.79 6.34 -6.23
N ASN A 156 13.27 7.42 -5.63
CA ASN A 156 13.17 7.62 -4.18
C ASN A 156 11.71 7.78 -3.74
N GLY A 157 10.92 8.59 -4.48
CA GLY A 157 9.49 8.72 -4.23
C GLY A 157 8.73 7.41 -4.43
N PHE A 158 9.14 6.62 -5.43
CA PHE A 158 8.59 5.28 -5.68
C PHE A 158 8.85 4.32 -4.50
N VAL A 159 10.11 4.26 -4.02
CA VAL A 159 10.47 3.40 -2.88
C VAL A 159 9.75 3.82 -1.61
N VAL A 160 9.69 5.14 -1.33
CA VAL A 160 8.98 5.65 -0.15
C VAL A 160 7.48 5.37 -0.25
N ALA A 161 6.85 5.54 -1.41
CA ALA A 161 5.45 5.19 -1.64
C ALA A 161 5.18 3.72 -1.34
N TRP A 162 6.04 2.82 -1.85
CA TRP A 162 5.93 1.39 -1.63
C TRP A 162 6.04 1.05 -0.14
N VAL A 163 7.06 1.59 0.54
CA VAL A 163 7.27 1.38 1.98
C VAL A 163 6.10 1.90 2.81
N LEU A 164 5.55 3.08 2.48
CA LEU A 164 4.41 3.64 3.20
C LEU A 164 3.17 2.74 3.09
N ILE A 165 2.82 2.28 1.89
CA ILE A 165 1.69 1.36 1.71
C ILE A 165 1.96 0.04 2.43
N PHE A 166 3.18 -0.50 2.32
CA PHE A 166 3.59 -1.73 2.99
C PHE A 166 3.40 -1.64 4.51
N LEU A 167 3.92 -0.57 5.13
CA LEU A 167 3.82 -0.34 6.58
C LEU A 167 2.37 -0.12 7.05
N GLN A 168 1.55 0.54 6.25
CA GLN A 168 0.13 0.69 6.57
C GLN A 168 -0.61 -0.63 6.49
N THR A 169 -0.32 -1.44 5.47
CA THR A 169 -0.98 -2.74 5.27
C THR A 169 -0.61 -3.75 6.35
N ILE A 170 0.67 -3.81 6.77
CA ILE A 170 1.13 -4.85 7.72
C ILE A 170 0.50 -4.72 9.10
N LYS A 171 0.13 -3.51 9.50
CA LYS A 171 -0.50 -3.22 10.79
C LYS A 171 -2.03 -3.17 10.73
N GLU A 172 -2.62 -3.32 9.52
CA GLU A 172 -4.07 -3.20 9.34
C GLU A 172 -4.79 -4.43 9.89
N LEU A 173 -5.66 -4.20 10.86
CA LEU A 173 -6.44 -5.24 11.53
C LEU A 173 -7.93 -5.22 11.12
N PRO A 174 -8.67 -4.09 11.20
CA PRO A 174 -10.10 -4.04 10.98
C PRO A 174 -10.58 -4.57 9.64
N ALA A 175 -9.93 -4.16 8.54
CA ALA A 175 -10.28 -4.65 7.20
C ALA A 175 -9.90 -6.13 7.03
N THR A 176 -8.79 -6.57 7.65
CA THR A 176 -8.36 -7.98 7.62
C THR A 176 -9.41 -8.87 8.28
N LEU A 177 -9.92 -8.49 9.46
CA LEU A 177 -10.93 -9.25 10.19
C LEU A 177 -12.22 -9.46 9.38
N LEU A 178 -12.60 -8.47 8.56
CA LEU A 178 -13.82 -8.51 7.76
C LEU A 178 -13.67 -9.30 6.45
N LEU A 179 -12.50 -9.25 5.82
CA LEU A 179 -12.31 -9.72 4.45
C LEU A 179 -11.44 -10.98 4.34
N ARG A 180 -10.77 -11.42 5.42
CA ARG A 180 -9.84 -12.53 5.36
C ARG A 180 -10.53 -13.83 4.93
N PRO A 181 -9.91 -14.63 4.08
CA PRO A 181 -10.34 -16.00 3.83
C PRO A 181 -10.21 -16.87 5.08
N VAL A 182 -11.02 -17.93 5.16
CA VAL A 182 -10.91 -18.91 6.23
C VAL A 182 -9.53 -19.57 6.21
N GLY A 183 -8.85 -19.57 7.34
CA GLY A 183 -7.49 -20.14 7.49
C GLY A 183 -6.35 -19.22 7.04
N PHE A 184 -6.65 -17.97 6.63
CA PHE A 184 -5.62 -16.97 6.34
C PHE A 184 -5.49 -15.99 7.49
N ASP A 185 -4.50 -16.20 8.33
CA ASP A 185 -4.22 -15.34 9.48
C ASP A 185 -2.95 -14.51 9.26
N THR A 186 -3.01 -13.27 9.73
CA THR A 186 -1.90 -12.29 9.71
C THR A 186 -1.38 -12.05 11.11
N LEU A 187 -0.19 -11.45 11.21
CA LEU A 187 0.40 -11.04 12.49
C LEU A 187 -0.53 -10.13 13.30
N ALA A 188 -1.19 -9.16 12.64
CA ALA A 188 -2.11 -8.24 13.29
C ALA A 188 -3.29 -8.99 13.95
N ILE A 189 -3.82 -10.01 13.29
CA ILE A 189 -4.90 -10.84 13.84
C ILE A 189 -4.39 -11.67 15.02
N ARG A 190 -3.20 -12.24 14.91
CA ARG A 190 -2.62 -13.06 15.99
C ARG A 190 -2.43 -12.24 17.26
N VAL A 191 -1.84 -11.05 17.14
CA VAL A 191 -1.68 -10.11 18.27
C VAL A 191 -3.02 -9.70 18.89
N TRP A 192 -4.07 -9.62 18.10
CA TRP A 192 -5.41 -9.29 18.60
C TRP A 192 -6.09 -10.44 19.37
N MET A 193 -5.79 -11.70 19.01
CA MET A 193 -6.43 -12.88 19.60
C MET A 193 -5.74 -13.37 20.87
N GLU A 194 -4.55 -12.91 21.19
CA GLU A 194 -3.80 -13.16 22.43
C GLU A 194 -4.01 -12.07 23.48
#